data_b298689fc2d8326013ccdf3206be198f
#
_entry.id   b298689fc2d8326013ccdf3206be198f
#
_cell.length_a   1.000
_cell.length_b   1.000
_cell.length_c   1.000
_cell.angle_alpha   90.00
_cell.angle_beta   90.00
_cell.angle_gamma   90.00
#
_symmetry.space_group_name_H-M   'P 1'
#
loop_
_entity.id
_entity.type
_entity.pdbx_description
1 polymer ?
#
loop_
_entity_poly.entity_id
_entity_poly.type
_entity_poly.pdbx_seq_one_letter_code
_entity_poly.pdbx_strand_id
1 'polypeptide(L)'
;MRKNTRAAFAAASALALAVTVTACGSGDEATEAVSSATSVVGSAADKAAEDAARIADDATGRVVEFSDGWAKATDQKMTGVFGLITNPGSEDVHLVGVSSDIGTRQELHETVPGGSGMMMREKQDGFVIPAGGELVLQPGGNHIMLMDLTEPVTTGQSIDLTLEFADGTEQVITVSARDFQGGQEDYVGGMNQDG
;
A
#
# COMPACT_ATOMS: atom_id res chain seq x y z
N MET A 1 43.80 -9.42 -18.84
CA MET A 1 43.17 -10.12 -19.98
C MET A 1 42.17 -11.12 -19.44
N ARG A 2 40.88 -10.82 -19.43
CA ARG A 2 39.79 -11.81 -19.30
C ARG A 2 38.58 -11.31 -20.10
N LYS A 3 38.03 -12.20 -20.92
CA LYS A 3 37.18 -11.96 -22.07
C LYS A 3 35.72 -11.75 -21.66
N ASN A 4 35.08 -10.74 -22.27
CA ASN A 4 33.64 -10.49 -22.22
C ASN A 4 32.87 -11.56 -22.99
N THR A 5 31.90 -12.20 -22.38
CA THR A 5 30.92 -13.05 -23.06
C THR A 5 29.59 -12.30 -23.12
N ARG A 6 29.22 -11.86 -24.31
CA ARG A 6 27.91 -11.27 -24.60
C ARG A 6 26.91 -12.41 -24.82
N ALA A 7 25.87 -12.49 -23.99
CA ALA A 7 24.72 -13.34 -24.24
C ALA A 7 23.70 -12.57 -25.07
N ALA A 8 23.33 -13.12 -26.23
CA ALA A 8 22.29 -12.61 -27.10
C ALA A 8 20.92 -13.12 -26.63
N PHE A 9 19.98 -12.25 -26.40
CA PHE A 9 18.59 -12.63 -26.15
C PHE A 9 17.81 -12.66 -27.46
N ALA A 10 17.20 -13.81 -27.73
CA ALA A 10 16.35 -14.05 -28.87
C ALA A 10 14.98 -13.42 -28.69
N ALA A 11 14.50 -12.73 -29.73
CA ALA A 11 13.17 -12.15 -29.81
C ALA A 11 12.11 -13.26 -29.97
N ALA A 12 11.13 -13.32 -29.11
CA ALA A 12 9.94 -14.15 -29.26
C ALA A 12 8.88 -13.38 -30.04
N SER A 13 8.50 -13.87 -31.20
CA SER A 13 7.47 -13.32 -32.08
C SER A 13 6.08 -13.67 -31.56
N ALA A 14 5.25 -12.66 -31.30
CA ALA A 14 3.84 -12.82 -31.00
C ALA A 14 3.03 -13.13 -32.25
N LEU A 15 2.37 -14.26 -32.27
CA LEU A 15 1.46 -14.71 -33.34
C LEU A 15 0.04 -14.16 -33.04
N ALA A 16 -0.39 -13.15 -33.80
CA ALA A 16 -1.75 -12.63 -33.72
C ALA A 16 -2.68 -13.53 -34.54
N LEU A 17 -3.63 -14.21 -33.88
CA LEU A 17 -4.72 -14.95 -34.54
C LEU A 17 -5.88 -13.98 -34.82
N ALA A 18 -6.05 -13.59 -36.06
CA ALA A 18 -7.25 -12.87 -36.51
C ALA A 18 -8.35 -13.89 -36.84
N VAL A 19 -9.42 -13.92 -36.05
CA VAL A 19 -10.64 -14.65 -36.35
C VAL A 19 -11.58 -13.73 -37.09
N THR A 20 -11.71 -13.91 -38.42
CA THR A 20 -12.74 -13.27 -39.23
C THR A 20 -14.01 -14.12 -39.23
N VAL A 21 -15.06 -13.66 -38.59
CA VAL A 21 -16.38 -14.23 -38.70
C VAL A 21 -17.14 -13.53 -39.84
N THR A 22 -17.28 -14.24 -40.95
CA THR A 22 -18.11 -13.81 -42.07
C THR A 22 -19.49 -14.48 -41.89
N ALA A 23 -20.52 -13.73 -41.51
CA ALA A 23 -21.89 -14.18 -41.47
C ALA A 23 -22.68 -13.44 -42.56
N CYS A 24 -22.99 -14.14 -43.64
CA CYS A 24 -24.09 -13.82 -44.54
C CYS A 24 -25.15 -14.93 -44.39
N GLY A 25 -26.34 -14.57 -43.98
CA GLY A 25 -27.49 -15.49 -43.93
C GLY A 25 -28.72 -14.78 -43.38
N SER A 26 -29.69 -14.51 -44.27
CA SER A 26 -31.00 -13.95 -43.96
C SER A 26 -31.90 -15.00 -43.25
N GLY A 27 -32.54 -14.59 -42.14
CA GLY A 27 -33.55 -15.43 -41.47
C GLY A 27 -33.90 -14.87 -40.09
N ASP A 28 -35.11 -14.41 -39.95
CA ASP A 28 -35.75 -14.09 -38.66
C ASP A 28 -35.73 -15.30 -37.71
N GLU A 29 -35.57 -15.04 -36.44
CA GLU A 29 -35.52 -15.92 -35.26
C GLU A 29 -34.11 -16.27 -34.70
N ALA A 30 -33.39 -15.28 -34.15
CA ALA A 30 -32.27 -15.55 -33.25
C ALA A 30 -31.92 -14.37 -32.31
N THR A 31 -32.92 -13.70 -31.75
CA THR A 31 -32.69 -12.52 -30.90
C THR A 31 -32.52 -12.83 -29.40
N GLU A 32 -32.78 -14.06 -28.94
CA GLU A 32 -32.69 -14.39 -27.50
C GLU A 32 -31.39 -15.09 -27.08
N ALA A 33 -30.66 -15.72 -28.00
CA ALA A 33 -29.42 -16.44 -27.65
C ALA A 33 -28.20 -15.57 -27.53
N VAL A 34 -28.19 -14.35 -28.09
CA VAL A 34 -27.03 -13.46 -28.10
C VAL A 34 -26.89 -12.68 -26.80
N SER A 35 -27.99 -12.46 -26.05
CA SER A 35 -27.95 -11.68 -24.79
C SER A 35 -27.25 -12.43 -23.65
N SER A 36 -27.37 -13.77 -23.61
CA SER A 36 -26.74 -14.59 -22.58
C SER A 36 -25.21 -14.78 -22.82
N ALA A 37 -24.79 -14.78 -24.08
CA ALA A 37 -23.38 -14.94 -24.42
C ALA A 37 -22.55 -13.67 -24.15
N THR A 38 -23.17 -12.48 -24.32
CA THR A 38 -22.48 -11.20 -24.10
C THR A 38 -22.19 -10.94 -22.61
N SER A 39 -23.10 -11.38 -21.72
CA SER A 39 -22.89 -11.19 -20.27
C SER A 39 -21.81 -12.10 -19.70
N VAL A 40 -21.62 -13.29 -20.26
CA VAL A 40 -20.57 -14.22 -19.80
C VAL A 40 -19.18 -13.78 -20.28
N VAL A 41 -19.09 -13.20 -21.49
CA VAL A 41 -17.82 -12.71 -22.04
C VAL A 41 -17.37 -11.42 -21.31
N GLY A 42 -18.30 -10.53 -20.94
CA GLY A 42 -18.00 -9.34 -20.15
C GLY A 42 -17.42 -9.67 -18.79
N SER A 43 -18.05 -10.61 -18.06
CA SER A 43 -17.58 -11.02 -16.73
C SER A 43 -16.21 -11.71 -16.74
N ALA A 44 -15.88 -12.44 -17.82
CA ALA A 44 -14.57 -13.08 -17.95
C ALA A 44 -13.47 -12.06 -18.34
N ALA A 45 -13.83 -11.03 -19.12
CA ALA A 45 -12.92 -9.98 -19.52
C ALA A 45 -12.60 -9.03 -18.35
N ASP A 46 -13.58 -8.70 -17.52
CA ASP A 46 -13.40 -7.88 -16.32
C ASP A 46 -12.51 -8.59 -15.31
N LYS A 47 -12.77 -9.88 -15.06
CA LYS A 47 -11.92 -10.67 -14.16
C LYS A 47 -10.49 -10.85 -14.68
N ALA A 48 -10.31 -11.04 -15.99
CA ALA A 48 -8.98 -11.13 -16.59
C ALA A 48 -8.23 -9.78 -16.54
N ALA A 49 -8.95 -8.66 -16.59
CA ALA A 49 -8.36 -7.33 -16.42
C ALA A 49 -7.95 -7.06 -14.96
N GLU A 50 -8.76 -7.49 -13.99
CA GLU A 50 -8.42 -7.41 -12.58
C GLU A 50 -7.22 -8.31 -12.23
N ASP A 51 -7.19 -9.55 -12.74
CA ASP A 51 -6.07 -10.47 -12.54
C ASP A 51 -4.80 -9.95 -13.24
N ALA A 52 -4.91 -9.35 -14.43
CA ALA A 52 -3.79 -8.72 -15.12
C ALA A 52 -3.28 -7.47 -14.40
N ALA A 53 -4.16 -6.69 -13.77
CA ALA A 53 -3.78 -5.55 -12.94
C ALA A 53 -3.02 -6.01 -11.69
N ARG A 54 -3.47 -7.08 -11.05
CA ARG A 54 -2.76 -7.69 -9.89
C ARG A 54 -1.38 -8.23 -10.26
N ILE A 55 -1.26 -8.90 -11.40
CA ILE A 55 0.03 -9.42 -11.90
C ILE A 55 0.97 -8.27 -12.29
N ALA A 56 0.44 -7.16 -12.82
CA ALA A 56 1.24 -5.99 -13.16
C ALA A 56 1.72 -5.25 -11.88
N ASP A 57 0.94 -5.29 -10.81
CA ASP A 57 1.27 -4.69 -9.52
C ASP A 57 2.37 -5.49 -8.78
N ASP A 58 2.33 -6.83 -8.87
CA ASP A 58 3.40 -7.71 -8.38
C ASP A 58 4.72 -7.51 -9.17
N ALA A 59 4.65 -7.13 -10.45
CA ALA A 59 5.84 -6.83 -11.27
C ALA A 59 6.52 -5.48 -10.93
N THR A 60 5.90 -4.61 -10.13
CA THR A 60 6.46 -3.32 -9.70
C THR A 60 7.23 -3.39 -8.38
N GLY A 61 7.41 -4.59 -7.80
CA GLY A 61 8.13 -4.77 -6.54
C GLY A 61 7.34 -4.26 -5.33
N ARG A 62 6.02 -4.20 -5.43
CA ARG A 62 5.15 -3.84 -4.32
C ARG A 62 5.11 -4.99 -3.31
N VAL A 63 5.51 -4.70 -2.08
CA VAL A 63 5.55 -5.67 -0.97
C VAL A 63 4.19 -5.81 -0.32
N VAL A 64 3.48 -4.68 -0.15
CA VAL A 64 2.16 -4.60 0.49
C VAL A 64 1.22 -3.69 -0.32
N GLU A 65 -0.09 -3.87 -0.13
CA GLU A 65 -1.10 -2.91 -0.59
C GLU A 65 -1.39 -1.92 0.54
N PHE A 66 -1.43 -0.62 0.20
CA PHE A 66 -1.79 0.43 1.14
C PHE A 66 -3.04 1.15 0.66
N SER A 67 -4.09 1.15 1.46
CA SER A 67 -5.39 1.74 1.14
C SER A 67 -5.90 2.65 2.25
N ASP A 68 -6.83 3.53 1.89
CA ASP A 68 -7.46 4.49 2.80
C ASP A 68 -6.46 5.35 3.60
N GLY A 69 -5.26 5.58 3.01
CA GLY A 69 -4.16 6.27 3.64
C GLY A 69 -4.40 7.77 3.82
N TRP A 70 -4.15 8.27 5.03
CA TRP A 70 -4.25 9.70 5.32
C TRP A 70 -3.34 10.11 6.49
N ALA A 71 -2.95 11.37 6.49
CA ALA A 71 -2.26 12.02 7.60
C ALA A 71 -3.18 13.06 8.27
N LYS A 72 -3.01 13.31 9.56
CA LYS A 72 -3.74 14.37 10.25
C LYS A 72 -3.11 15.73 9.90
N ALA A 73 -3.90 16.66 9.34
CA ALA A 73 -3.47 18.03 9.16
C ALA A 73 -3.25 18.69 10.53
N THR A 74 -2.14 19.41 10.69
CA THR A 74 -1.74 19.97 11.99
C THR A 74 -0.75 21.13 11.83
N ASP A 75 -0.78 22.05 12.76
CA ASP A 75 0.23 23.11 12.98
C ASP A 75 1.26 22.73 14.08
N GLN A 76 1.08 21.54 14.67
CA GLN A 76 1.97 21.02 15.71
C GLN A 76 3.26 20.42 15.09
N LYS A 77 4.20 20.06 15.96
CA LYS A 77 5.48 19.46 15.55
C LYS A 77 5.42 17.96 15.27
N MET A 78 4.23 17.35 15.32
CA MET A 78 4.03 15.94 15.06
C MET A 78 2.67 15.67 14.44
N THR A 79 2.59 14.60 13.64
CA THR A 79 1.34 14.11 13.06
C THR A 79 1.33 12.60 12.93
N GLY A 80 0.14 12.01 13.01
CA GLY A 80 -0.09 10.58 12.77
C GLY A 80 -0.51 10.31 11.33
N VAL A 81 -0.04 9.17 10.80
CA VAL A 81 -0.48 8.60 9.53
C VAL A 81 -1.24 7.30 9.78
N PHE A 82 -2.34 7.15 9.10
CA PHE A 82 -3.34 6.10 9.27
C PHE A 82 -3.71 5.49 7.92
N GLY A 83 -4.26 4.27 7.94
CA GLY A 83 -4.65 3.54 6.73
C GLY A 83 -4.69 2.04 6.98
N LEU A 84 -4.86 1.28 5.92
CA LEU A 84 -4.86 -0.17 5.94
C LEU A 84 -3.70 -0.68 5.09
N ILE A 85 -2.84 -1.49 5.68
CA ILE A 85 -1.76 -2.21 4.98
C ILE A 85 -2.19 -3.67 4.87
N THR A 86 -2.29 -4.18 3.64
CA THR A 86 -2.62 -5.58 3.36
C THR A 86 -1.40 -6.27 2.76
N ASN A 87 -1.09 -7.45 3.24
CA ASN A 87 -0.06 -8.32 2.68
C ASN A 87 -0.71 -9.33 1.73
N PRO A 88 -0.66 -9.14 0.40
CA PRO A 88 -1.24 -10.07 -0.56
C PRO A 88 -0.38 -11.32 -0.79
N GLY A 89 0.84 -11.34 -0.22
CA GLY A 89 1.81 -12.42 -0.40
C GLY A 89 1.48 -13.68 0.39
N SER A 90 2.29 -14.72 0.16
CA SER A 90 2.17 -16.03 0.83
C SER A 90 3.11 -16.17 2.03
N GLU A 91 3.91 -15.16 2.34
CA GLU A 91 4.85 -15.11 3.46
C GLU A 91 4.56 -13.89 4.33
N ASP A 92 4.92 -13.96 5.61
CA ASP A 92 4.78 -12.84 6.52
C ASP A 92 5.73 -11.71 6.11
N VAL A 93 5.23 -10.47 6.16
CA VAL A 93 6.02 -9.26 5.90
C VAL A 93 6.24 -8.53 7.22
N HIS A 94 7.47 -8.10 7.47
CA HIS A 94 7.83 -7.38 8.69
C HIS A 94 8.21 -5.93 8.39
N LEU A 95 7.31 -4.99 8.68
CA LEU A 95 7.54 -3.55 8.61
C LEU A 95 8.35 -3.12 9.83
N VAL A 96 9.58 -2.64 9.62
CA VAL A 96 10.53 -2.30 10.69
C VAL A 96 10.82 -0.81 10.79
N GLY A 97 10.53 -0.03 9.74
CA GLY A 97 10.80 1.39 9.71
C GLY A 97 9.95 2.14 8.72
N VAL A 98 10.03 3.44 8.80
CA VAL A 98 9.41 4.37 7.86
C VAL A 98 10.26 5.63 7.78
N SER A 99 10.39 6.20 6.58
CA SER A 99 11.02 7.49 6.35
C SER A 99 10.12 8.44 5.54
N SER A 100 10.35 9.74 5.65
CA SER A 100 9.62 10.78 4.94
C SER A 100 10.47 12.04 4.82
N ASP A 101 10.16 12.90 3.85
CA ASP A 101 10.78 14.21 3.65
C ASP A 101 10.23 15.29 4.59
N ILE A 102 9.09 15.03 5.25
CA ILE A 102 8.52 15.94 6.25
C ILE A 102 8.86 15.50 7.67
N GLY A 103 9.53 16.37 8.41
CA GLY A 103 10.01 16.03 9.75
C GLY A 103 11.34 15.27 9.72
N THR A 104 12.00 15.21 10.87
CA THR A 104 13.34 14.61 10.98
C THR A 104 13.34 13.27 11.70
N ARG A 105 12.19 12.84 12.23
CA ARG A 105 12.03 11.58 12.94
C ARG A 105 10.69 10.94 12.63
N GLN A 106 10.71 9.68 12.23
CA GLN A 106 9.55 8.87 11.92
C GLN A 106 9.62 7.59 12.75
N GLU A 107 8.50 7.20 13.36
CA GLU A 107 8.42 6.03 14.23
C GLU A 107 7.14 5.24 13.97
N LEU A 108 7.21 3.93 14.16
CA LEU A 108 6.04 3.05 14.24
C LEU A 108 5.53 3.05 15.67
N HIS A 109 4.27 3.38 15.88
CA HIS A 109 3.68 3.53 17.21
C HIS A 109 2.53 2.57 17.45
N GLU A 110 2.38 2.16 18.70
CA GLU A 110 1.18 1.50 19.22
C GLU A 110 0.60 2.29 20.38
N THR A 111 -0.72 2.22 20.54
CA THR A 111 -1.41 2.80 21.68
C THR A 111 -1.72 1.70 22.70
N VAL A 112 -1.27 1.88 23.92
CA VAL A 112 -1.41 0.91 25.01
C VAL A 112 -2.06 1.55 26.25
N PRO A 113 -2.71 0.76 27.14
CA PRO A 113 -3.17 1.27 28.42
C PRO A 113 -2.00 1.79 29.27
N GLY A 114 -2.15 3.02 29.79
CA GLY A 114 -1.20 3.66 30.70
C GLY A 114 -1.83 3.96 32.06
N GLY A 115 -1.07 4.53 32.96
CA GLY A 115 -1.51 4.77 34.35
C GLY A 115 -2.69 5.73 34.50
N SER A 116 -2.91 6.65 33.55
CA SER A 116 -3.99 7.67 33.56
C SER A 116 -4.87 7.63 32.32
N GLY A 117 -4.71 6.64 31.42
CA GLY A 117 -5.47 6.55 30.17
C GLY A 117 -4.73 5.73 29.11
N MET A 118 -4.97 6.04 27.85
CA MET A 118 -4.23 5.47 26.72
C MET A 118 -2.99 6.32 26.46
N MET A 119 -1.87 5.66 26.17
CA MET A 119 -0.61 6.31 25.83
C MET A 119 -0.03 5.72 24.54
N MET A 120 0.60 6.56 23.73
CA MET A 120 1.33 6.16 22.55
C MET A 120 2.77 5.87 22.92
N ARG A 121 3.34 4.80 22.35
CA ARG A 121 4.77 4.48 22.47
C ARG A 121 5.30 3.91 21.16
N GLU A 122 6.58 4.06 20.95
CA GLU A 122 7.27 3.45 19.85
C GLU A 122 7.19 1.91 19.93
N LYS A 123 6.89 1.31 18.79
CA LYS A 123 6.93 -0.13 18.56
C LYS A 123 8.27 -0.52 17.93
N GLN A 124 9.30 -0.61 18.75
CA GLN A 124 10.68 -0.85 18.30
C GLN A 124 10.85 -2.16 17.49
N ASP A 125 10.04 -3.16 17.79
CA ASP A 125 10.04 -4.43 17.04
C ASP A 125 9.31 -4.32 15.69
N GLY A 126 8.73 -3.16 15.36
CA GLY A 126 7.91 -3.00 14.15
C GLY A 126 6.60 -3.80 14.16
N PHE A 127 6.03 -4.02 12.98
CA PHE A 127 4.78 -4.74 12.79
C PHE A 127 4.97 -5.93 11.87
N VAL A 128 4.60 -7.12 12.32
CA VAL A 128 4.48 -8.30 11.46
C VAL A 128 3.09 -8.32 10.83
N ILE A 129 3.02 -8.40 9.51
CA ILE A 129 1.79 -8.49 8.72
C ILE A 129 1.75 -9.92 8.15
N PRO A 130 0.88 -10.80 8.69
CA PRO A 130 0.82 -12.19 8.26
C PRO A 130 0.52 -12.33 6.76
N ALA A 131 0.91 -13.45 6.17
CA ALA A 131 0.54 -13.82 4.81
C ALA A 131 -0.98 -13.74 4.60
N GLY A 132 -1.44 -12.98 3.60
CA GLY A 132 -2.85 -12.70 3.36
C GLY A 132 -3.54 -11.90 4.47
N GLY A 133 -2.78 -11.34 5.42
CA GLY A 133 -3.30 -10.57 6.56
C GLY A 133 -3.25 -9.07 6.37
N GLU A 134 -3.69 -8.36 7.41
CA GLU A 134 -3.83 -6.89 7.39
C GLU A 134 -3.24 -6.27 8.65
N LEU A 135 -2.69 -5.07 8.52
CA LEU A 135 -2.32 -4.16 9.62
C LEU A 135 -3.17 -2.90 9.54
N VAL A 136 -4.02 -2.70 10.52
CA VAL A 136 -4.85 -1.50 10.63
C VAL A 136 -4.09 -0.41 11.38
N LEU A 137 -3.85 0.70 10.70
CA LEU A 137 -3.31 1.94 11.28
C LEU A 137 -4.47 2.90 11.53
N GLN A 138 -4.78 3.19 12.81
CA GLN A 138 -5.94 3.99 13.18
C GLN A 138 -5.69 4.85 14.42
N PRO A 139 -6.39 5.98 14.56
CA PRO A 139 -6.36 6.76 15.80
C PRO A 139 -6.75 5.90 17.02
N GLY A 140 -5.97 5.99 18.08
CA GLY A 140 -6.16 5.17 19.28
C GLY A 140 -5.67 3.72 19.15
N GLY A 141 -4.97 3.39 18.08
CA GLY A 141 -4.38 2.08 17.81
C GLY A 141 -2.96 2.18 17.29
N ASN A 142 -2.60 1.28 16.39
CA ASN A 142 -1.32 1.35 15.68
C ASN A 142 -1.34 2.53 14.70
N HIS A 143 -0.21 3.20 14.53
CA HIS A 143 -0.06 4.32 13.60
C HIS A 143 1.40 4.58 13.27
N ILE A 144 1.66 5.32 12.20
CA ILE A 144 2.96 5.89 11.90
C ILE A 144 2.98 7.31 12.46
N MET A 145 4.03 7.67 13.18
CA MET A 145 4.22 9.00 13.74
C MET A 145 5.32 9.74 13.00
N LEU A 146 5.00 10.92 12.47
CA LEU A 146 5.96 11.85 11.89
C LEU A 146 6.21 12.96 12.90
N MET A 147 7.45 13.14 13.32
CA MET A 147 7.84 14.05 14.39
C MET A 147 8.89 15.08 13.92
N ASP A 148 9.04 16.11 14.74
CA ASP A 148 9.95 17.22 14.47
C ASP A 148 9.67 17.87 13.10
N LEU A 149 8.36 18.04 12.78
CA LEU A 149 7.91 18.68 11.56
C LEU A 149 8.50 20.07 11.42
N THR A 150 9.09 20.36 10.27
CA THR A 150 9.70 21.68 9.97
C THR A 150 8.65 22.71 9.60
N GLU A 151 7.55 22.27 8.98
CA GLU A 151 6.44 23.09 8.51
C GLU A 151 5.09 22.48 8.92
N PRO A 152 4.00 23.29 8.98
CA PRO A 152 2.66 22.76 9.20
C PRO A 152 2.23 21.80 8.07
N VAL A 153 1.51 20.76 8.43
CA VAL A 153 0.85 19.85 7.49
C VAL A 153 -0.56 20.38 7.21
N THR A 154 -0.80 20.78 5.97
CA THR A 154 -2.07 21.41 5.57
C THR A 154 -3.03 20.41 4.92
N THR A 155 -4.33 20.62 5.10
CA THR A 155 -5.37 19.79 4.48
C THR A 155 -5.22 19.75 2.96
N GLY A 156 -5.23 18.54 2.39
CA GLY A 156 -5.02 18.30 0.96
C GLY A 156 -3.55 18.15 0.54
N GLN A 157 -2.61 18.36 1.45
CA GLN A 157 -1.19 18.12 1.17
C GLN A 157 -0.93 16.64 0.93
N SER A 158 -0.18 16.33 -0.14
CA SER A 158 0.34 14.98 -0.39
C SER A 158 1.67 14.79 0.35
N ILE A 159 1.84 13.65 0.98
CA ILE A 159 3.02 13.28 1.75
C ILE A 159 3.48 11.93 1.29
N ASP A 160 4.73 11.82 0.88
CA ASP A 160 5.35 10.56 0.52
C ASP A 160 6.05 9.95 1.74
N LEU A 161 5.84 8.65 1.91
CA LEU A 161 6.45 7.84 2.94
C LEU A 161 7.12 6.65 2.29
N THR A 162 8.30 6.31 2.74
CA THR A 162 8.97 5.07 2.37
C THR A 162 8.82 4.09 3.52
N LEU A 163 8.13 3.00 3.29
CA LEU A 163 8.02 1.85 4.21
C LEU A 163 9.27 1.01 4.08
N GLU A 164 9.88 0.63 5.19
CA GLU A 164 11.11 -0.16 5.25
C GLU A 164 10.83 -1.52 5.87
N PHE A 165 11.20 -2.60 5.17
CA PHE A 165 10.93 -3.97 5.60
C PHE A 165 12.20 -4.69 6.06
N ALA A 166 12.03 -5.70 6.92
CA ALA A 166 13.14 -6.42 7.54
C ALA A 166 14.03 -7.18 6.54
N ASP A 167 13.53 -7.50 5.35
CA ASP A 167 14.29 -8.10 4.26
C ASP A 167 15.14 -7.09 3.47
N GLY A 168 15.06 -5.80 3.84
CA GLY A 168 15.75 -4.69 3.18
C GLY A 168 15.02 -4.13 1.96
N THR A 169 13.81 -4.59 1.68
CA THR A 169 12.98 -3.97 0.65
C THR A 169 12.36 -2.67 1.16
N GLU A 170 12.08 -1.75 0.23
CA GLU A 170 11.45 -0.46 0.50
C GLU A 170 10.28 -0.25 -0.44
N GLN A 171 9.23 0.38 0.05
CA GLN A 171 8.07 0.73 -0.77
C GLN A 171 7.59 2.15 -0.47
N VAL A 172 7.49 2.97 -1.52
CA VAL A 172 6.93 4.32 -1.40
C VAL A 172 5.42 4.27 -1.45
N ILE A 173 4.77 4.95 -0.51
CA ILE A 173 3.34 5.20 -0.47
C ILE A 173 3.08 6.70 -0.39
N THR A 174 1.97 7.17 -0.95
CA THR A 174 1.54 8.57 -0.86
C THR A 174 0.25 8.66 -0.08
N VAL A 175 0.19 9.54 0.90
CA VAL A 175 -1.01 9.83 1.69
C VAL A 175 -1.44 11.29 1.51
N SER A 176 -2.74 11.55 1.71
CA SER A 176 -3.27 12.92 1.68
C SER A 176 -3.58 13.38 3.11
N ALA A 177 -3.16 14.59 3.44
CA ALA A 177 -3.49 15.17 4.74
C ALA A 177 -4.95 15.63 4.79
N ARG A 178 -5.63 15.37 5.93
CA ARG A 178 -7.02 15.79 6.15
C ARG A 178 -7.24 16.28 7.57
N ASP A 179 -8.26 17.13 7.75
CA ASP A 179 -8.69 17.56 9.08
C ASP A 179 -9.25 16.37 9.86
N PHE A 180 -8.81 16.26 11.10
CA PHE A 180 -9.32 15.26 12.03
C PHE A 180 -9.31 15.80 13.46
N GLN A 181 -10.47 15.75 14.13
CA GLN A 181 -10.65 16.25 15.48
C GLN A 181 -10.62 15.14 16.55
N GLY A 182 -9.60 14.29 16.49
CA GLY A 182 -9.37 13.19 17.43
C GLY A 182 -7.89 12.96 17.64
N GLY A 183 -7.56 11.88 18.39
CA GLY A 183 -6.15 11.52 18.63
C GLY A 183 -5.49 12.56 19.55
N GLN A 184 -6.00 12.68 20.78
CA GLN A 184 -5.42 13.52 21.84
C GLN A 184 -4.78 12.65 22.94
N GLU A 185 -4.20 11.52 22.52
CA GLU A 185 -3.42 10.66 23.39
C GLU A 185 -2.09 11.34 23.74
N ASP A 186 -1.66 11.20 24.99
CA ASP A 186 -0.37 11.73 25.42
C ASP A 186 0.79 10.90 24.87
N TYR A 187 1.75 11.56 24.22
CA TYR A 187 3.00 10.94 23.80
C TYR A 187 3.96 10.82 24.99
N VAL A 188 4.34 9.60 25.33
CA VAL A 188 5.41 9.33 26.27
C VAL A 188 6.67 9.02 25.46
N GLY A 189 7.47 10.03 25.22
CA GLY A 189 8.81 9.88 24.60
C GLY A 189 9.62 8.87 25.38
N GLY A 190 10.34 7.97 24.68
CA GLY A 190 11.19 6.96 25.29
C GLY A 190 12.09 7.62 26.33
N MET A 191 11.95 7.23 27.59
CA MET A 191 12.88 7.62 28.63
C MET A 191 14.22 6.98 28.29
N ASN A 192 15.18 7.80 27.90
CA ASN A 192 16.59 7.44 28.03
C ASN A 192 16.81 7.03 29.48
N GLN A 193 16.91 5.73 29.73
CA GLN A 193 17.42 5.22 31.00
C GLN A 193 18.95 5.40 30.97
N ASP A 194 19.39 6.63 31.21
CA ASP A 194 20.72 6.89 31.72
C ASP A 194 20.62 6.90 33.24
N GLY A 195 21.06 5.81 33.86
CA GLY A 195 21.17 5.65 35.29
C GLY A 195 22.05 4.47 35.65
#